data_18a996ce999da0cee7edac929efef210
#
_entry.id   18a996ce999da0cee7edac929efef210
#
_cell.length_a   1.000
_cell.length_b   1.000
_cell.length_c   1.000
_cell.angle_alpha   90.00
_cell.angle_beta   90.00
_cell.angle_gamma   90.00
#
_symmetry.space_group_name_H-M   'P 1'
#
loop_
_entity.id
_entity.type
_entity.pdbx_description
1 polymer ?
#
loop_
_entity_poly.entity_id
_entity_poly.type
_entity_poly.pdbx_seq_one_letter_code
_entity_poly.pdbx_strand_id
1 'polypeptide(L)'
;MASGDPAIVASHLTKSFGTRRAVDDVSFQLPAGSFLSIFGPNGAGKTTLLRLLCTLARPSGGRACVAGIDLKERPDEARARIGLISHQSMLYPDLSAEENLLLYARLYGVADPQARVGELLQVVGLSHRRLDPVRTFSRGMTQRVSIARALVHDPQVVFLDEPYSGLDPHAVDIFDELIDAVRDERTFVMVSHDLAKGFQMCTHALVMARGRVVRFAPRDHLDYGDFAQLYRDTVGMGVA
;
A
#
# COMPACT_ATOMS: atom_id res chain seq x y z
N MET A 1 14.56 -5.38 11.06
CA MET A 1 13.76 -6.29 11.93
C MET A 1 14.52 -7.60 12.04
N ALA A 2 14.53 -8.26 13.21
CA ALA A 2 15.06 -9.61 13.29
C ALA A 2 14.24 -10.54 12.37
N SER A 3 14.90 -11.54 11.75
CA SER A 3 14.23 -12.51 10.89
C SER A 3 13.22 -13.30 11.74
N GLY A 4 11.94 -12.97 11.60
CA GLY A 4 10.84 -13.62 12.33
C GLY A 4 9.79 -12.69 12.93
N ASP A 5 10.07 -11.40 13.11
CA ASP A 5 9.07 -10.46 13.64
C ASP A 5 8.05 -10.06 12.56
N PRO A 6 6.74 -9.98 12.90
CA PRO A 6 5.72 -9.58 11.96
C PRO A 6 5.89 -8.11 11.56
N ALA A 7 5.76 -7.82 10.24
CA ALA A 7 5.78 -6.45 9.75
C ALA A 7 4.53 -5.67 10.16
N ILE A 8 3.39 -6.36 10.26
CA ILE A 8 2.13 -5.76 10.68
C ILE A 8 1.45 -6.67 11.70
N VAL A 9 1.00 -6.08 12.80
CA VAL A 9 0.13 -6.72 13.79
C VAL A 9 -1.11 -5.84 13.96
N ALA A 10 -2.28 -6.38 13.71
CA ALA A 10 -3.56 -5.78 14.04
C ALA A 10 -4.23 -6.64 15.12
N SER A 11 -4.69 -6.02 16.19
CA SER A 11 -5.34 -6.70 17.32
C SER A 11 -6.63 -5.99 17.68
N HIS A 12 -7.77 -6.65 17.43
CA HIS A 12 -9.12 -6.15 17.69
C HIS A 12 -9.37 -4.74 17.15
N LEU A 13 -8.76 -4.45 15.97
CA LEU A 13 -8.78 -3.12 15.38
C LEU A 13 -10.19 -2.74 14.95
N THR A 14 -10.64 -1.56 15.40
CA THR A 14 -11.99 -1.08 15.15
C THR A 14 -11.97 0.38 14.70
N LYS A 15 -12.82 0.71 13.71
CA LYS A 15 -13.06 2.09 13.27
C LYS A 15 -14.54 2.34 13.05
N SER A 16 -15.07 3.31 13.77
CA SER A 16 -16.46 3.78 13.63
C SER A 16 -16.50 5.19 13.06
N PHE A 17 -17.52 5.46 12.25
CA PHE A 17 -17.92 6.78 11.77
C PHE A 17 -19.38 6.97 12.15
N GLY A 18 -19.64 7.72 13.22
CA GLY A 18 -20.97 7.77 13.85
C GLY A 18 -21.39 6.36 14.29
N THR A 19 -22.55 5.92 13.84
CA THR A 19 -23.12 4.58 14.16
C THR A 19 -22.56 3.45 13.30
N ARG A 20 -21.90 3.77 12.17
CA ARG A 20 -21.37 2.77 11.23
C ARG A 20 -19.97 2.32 11.63
N ARG A 21 -19.79 1.02 11.84
CA ARG A 21 -18.47 0.39 11.99
C ARG A 21 -17.93 0.05 10.60
N ALA A 22 -16.90 0.77 10.17
CA ALA A 22 -16.22 0.53 8.89
C ALA A 22 -15.14 -0.56 9.00
N VAL A 23 -14.51 -0.69 10.17
CA VAL A 23 -13.64 -1.81 10.56
C VAL A 23 -14.14 -2.29 11.92
N ASP A 24 -14.38 -3.58 12.06
CA ASP A 24 -15.03 -4.18 13.21
C ASP A 24 -14.27 -5.44 13.63
N ASP A 25 -13.51 -5.33 14.71
CA ASP A 25 -12.76 -6.43 15.36
C ASP A 25 -11.78 -7.15 14.42
N VAL A 26 -10.98 -6.40 13.67
CA VAL A 26 -9.99 -6.96 12.74
C VAL A 26 -8.71 -7.34 13.47
N SER A 27 -8.32 -8.62 13.37
CA SER A 27 -7.08 -9.15 13.93
C SER A 27 -6.34 -10.01 12.90
N PHE A 28 -5.05 -9.73 12.67
CA PHE A 28 -4.14 -10.55 11.87
C PHE A 28 -2.68 -10.17 12.15
N GLN A 29 -1.77 -11.07 11.72
CA GLN A 29 -0.33 -10.81 11.75
C GLN A 29 0.26 -11.12 10.38
N LEU A 30 1.00 -10.17 9.81
CA LEU A 30 1.65 -10.31 8.52
C LEU A 30 3.16 -10.41 8.71
N PRO A 31 3.81 -11.50 8.25
CA PRO A 31 5.26 -11.63 8.32
C PRO A 31 5.98 -10.55 7.51
N ALA A 32 7.21 -10.20 7.93
CA ALA A 32 8.06 -9.32 7.15
C ALA A 32 8.40 -9.93 5.77
N GLY A 33 8.59 -9.09 4.75
CA GLY A 33 8.83 -9.50 3.38
C GLY A 33 7.60 -10.05 2.64
N SER A 34 6.41 -10.03 3.27
CA SER A 34 5.17 -10.50 2.65
C SER A 34 4.57 -9.46 1.70
N PHE A 35 3.81 -9.95 0.73
CA PHE A 35 2.89 -9.14 -0.07
C PHE A 35 1.45 -9.51 0.29
N LEU A 36 0.75 -8.62 1.01
CA LEU A 36 -0.65 -8.81 1.38
C LEU A 36 -1.57 -8.15 0.36
N SER A 37 -2.48 -8.92 -0.24
CA SER A 37 -3.60 -8.35 -0.98
C SER A 37 -4.90 -8.41 -0.17
N ILE A 38 -5.58 -7.26 -0.07
CA ILE A 38 -6.83 -7.09 0.66
C ILE A 38 -7.97 -7.05 -0.35
N PHE A 39 -8.89 -8.00 -0.25
CA PHE A 39 -10.04 -8.20 -1.11
C PHE A 39 -11.35 -7.97 -0.38
N GLY A 40 -12.41 -7.74 -1.13
CA GLY A 40 -13.78 -7.61 -0.60
C GLY A 40 -14.63 -6.65 -1.42
N PRO A 41 -15.96 -6.65 -1.25
CA PRO A 41 -16.86 -5.76 -1.96
C PRO A 41 -16.64 -4.28 -1.61
N ASN A 42 -17.29 -3.40 -2.38
CA ASN A 42 -17.34 -1.97 -2.05
C ASN A 42 -17.99 -1.78 -0.68
N GLY A 43 -17.40 -0.92 0.15
CA GLY A 43 -17.87 -0.70 1.51
C GLY A 43 -17.48 -1.78 2.53
N ALA A 44 -16.69 -2.80 2.16
CA ALA A 44 -16.19 -3.83 3.08
C ALA A 44 -15.23 -3.31 4.16
N GLY A 45 -14.69 -2.10 4.02
CA GLY A 45 -13.76 -1.51 4.98
C GLY A 45 -12.28 -1.55 4.56
N LYS A 46 -11.95 -2.04 3.36
CA LYS A 46 -10.57 -2.22 2.85
C LYS A 46 -9.72 -0.95 2.94
N THR A 47 -10.17 0.12 2.27
CA THR A 47 -9.48 1.43 2.28
C THR A 47 -9.42 2.02 3.69
N THR A 48 -10.44 1.78 4.53
CA THR A 48 -10.42 2.21 5.94
C THR A 48 -9.36 1.45 6.72
N LEU A 49 -9.27 0.12 6.56
CA LEU A 49 -8.21 -0.67 7.18
C LEU A 49 -6.82 -0.19 6.73
N LEU A 50 -6.61 0.00 5.43
CA LEU A 50 -5.36 0.53 4.90
C LEU A 50 -5.02 1.89 5.51
N ARG A 51 -5.99 2.83 5.59
CA ARG A 51 -5.79 4.15 6.19
C ARG A 51 -5.46 4.11 7.69
N LEU A 52 -5.96 3.13 8.42
CA LEU A 52 -5.59 2.90 9.81
C LEU A 52 -4.13 2.46 9.93
N LEU A 53 -3.73 1.47 9.10
CA LEU A 53 -2.39 0.90 9.11
C LEU A 53 -1.31 1.87 8.62
N CYS A 54 -1.63 2.77 7.67
CA CYS A 54 -0.71 3.82 7.22
C CYS A 54 -0.85 5.15 7.98
N THR A 55 -1.48 5.15 9.16
CA THR A 55 -1.63 6.30 10.07
C THR A 55 -2.44 7.48 9.53
N LEU A 56 -3.16 7.33 8.40
CA LEU A 56 -4.04 8.37 7.85
C LEU A 56 -5.38 8.49 8.59
N ALA A 57 -5.71 7.48 9.41
CA ALA A 57 -6.87 7.52 10.29
C ALA A 57 -6.51 6.94 11.66
N ARG A 58 -7.15 7.44 12.71
CA ARG A 58 -6.99 6.91 14.07
C ARG A 58 -8.02 5.81 14.32
N PRO A 59 -7.66 4.68 14.92
CA PRO A 59 -8.61 3.66 15.33
C PRO A 59 -9.57 4.19 16.41
N SER A 60 -10.78 3.64 16.44
CA SER A 60 -11.73 3.85 17.54
C SER A 60 -11.52 2.88 18.69
N GLY A 61 -10.89 1.72 18.43
CA GLY A 61 -10.53 0.70 19.40
C GLY A 61 -9.51 -0.27 18.84
N GLY A 62 -8.96 -1.12 19.72
CA GLY A 62 -7.91 -2.06 19.35
C GLY A 62 -6.53 -1.40 19.22
N ARG A 63 -5.57 -2.16 18.69
CA ARG A 63 -4.17 -1.73 18.49
C ARG A 63 -3.66 -2.18 17.12
N ALA A 64 -2.72 -1.43 16.59
CA ALA A 64 -1.97 -1.84 15.39
C ALA A 64 -0.50 -1.44 15.53
N CYS A 65 0.39 -2.34 15.10
CA CYS A 65 1.82 -2.08 14.98
C CYS A 65 2.23 -2.27 13.52
N VAL A 66 3.11 -1.41 13.03
CA VAL A 66 3.73 -1.51 11.70
C VAL A 66 5.23 -1.37 11.87
N ALA A 67 6.00 -2.27 11.29
CA ALA A 67 7.46 -2.33 11.44
C ALA A 67 7.91 -2.33 12.93
N GLY A 68 7.15 -3.04 13.79
CA GLY A 68 7.41 -3.12 15.22
C GLY A 68 7.01 -1.88 16.04
N ILE A 69 6.41 -0.86 15.41
CA ILE A 69 6.07 0.43 16.03
C ILE A 69 4.56 0.50 16.26
N ASP A 70 4.14 0.77 17.51
CA ASP A 70 2.73 1.00 17.84
C ASP A 70 2.24 2.31 17.23
N LEU A 71 1.19 2.23 16.39
CA LEU A 71 0.68 3.37 15.63
C LEU A 71 -0.01 4.43 16.49
N LYS A 72 -0.44 4.08 17.69
CA LYS A 72 -1.08 5.02 18.62
C LYS A 72 -0.05 5.77 19.45
N GLU A 73 1.00 5.07 19.89
CA GLU A 73 2.02 5.62 20.79
C GLU A 73 3.08 6.42 20.02
N ARG A 74 3.53 5.92 18.86
CA ARG A 74 4.63 6.50 18.09
C ARG A 74 4.28 6.66 16.60
N PRO A 75 3.23 7.42 16.25
CA PRO A 75 2.76 7.52 14.86
C PRO A 75 3.78 8.16 13.90
N ASP A 76 4.61 9.09 14.38
CA ASP A 76 5.61 9.76 13.55
C ASP A 76 6.77 8.82 13.19
N GLU A 77 7.22 8.00 14.15
CA GLU A 77 8.22 6.97 13.88
C GLU A 77 7.68 5.91 12.90
N ALA A 78 6.40 5.54 13.04
CA ALA A 78 5.78 4.61 12.10
C ALA A 78 5.73 5.19 10.69
N ARG A 79 5.39 6.49 10.53
CA ARG A 79 5.37 7.16 9.21
C ARG A 79 6.75 7.14 8.53
N ALA A 80 7.83 7.26 9.30
CA ALA A 80 9.18 7.15 8.77
C ALA A 80 9.53 5.75 8.23
N ARG A 81 8.70 4.72 8.52
CA ARG A 81 8.86 3.34 8.03
C ARG A 81 7.84 2.95 6.97
N ILE A 82 6.93 3.87 6.61
CA ILE A 82 5.78 3.61 5.74
C ILE A 82 5.88 4.42 4.46
N GLY A 83 5.78 3.75 3.32
CA GLY A 83 5.50 4.34 2.01
C GLY A 83 4.01 4.19 1.66
N LEU A 84 3.45 5.17 0.96
CA LEU A 84 2.08 5.11 0.48
C LEU A 84 2.00 5.51 -0.99
N ILE A 85 1.45 4.63 -1.80
CA ILE A 85 1.06 4.87 -3.20
C ILE A 85 -0.46 4.79 -3.25
N SER A 86 -1.11 5.85 -3.72
CA SER A 86 -2.57 5.92 -3.81
C SER A 86 -2.98 6.43 -5.20
N HIS A 87 -4.28 6.39 -5.48
CA HIS A 87 -4.85 6.98 -6.70
C HIS A 87 -4.55 8.47 -6.86
N GLN A 88 -4.24 9.18 -5.76
CA GLN A 88 -3.70 10.55 -5.78
C GLN A 88 -2.18 10.48 -5.74
N SER A 89 -1.52 11.11 -6.71
CA SER A 89 -0.05 11.09 -6.81
C SER A 89 0.65 11.76 -5.62
N MET A 90 -0.03 12.69 -4.95
CA MET A 90 0.55 13.57 -3.91
C MET A 90 1.78 14.33 -4.42
N LEU A 91 1.84 14.63 -5.71
CA LEU A 91 2.87 15.43 -6.33
C LEU A 91 2.38 16.85 -6.57
N TYR A 92 3.30 17.80 -6.54
CA TYR A 92 3.05 19.19 -6.90
C TYR A 92 3.20 19.32 -8.42
N PRO A 93 2.13 19.66 -9.16
CA PRO A 93 2.14 19.61 -10.62
C PRO A 93 3.12 20.60 -11.28
N ASP A 94 3.34 21.74 -10.65
CA ASP A 94 4.21 22.81 -11.17
C ASP A 94 5.68 22.59 -10.85
N LEU A 95 6.01 21.68 -9.93
CA LEU A 95 7.38 21.28 -9.67
C LEU A 95 7.80 20.17 -10.65
N SER A 96 9.09 20.13 -10.96
CA SER A 96 9.68 19.03 -11.71
C SER A 96 9.63 17.71 -10.93
N ALA A 97 9.90 16.58 -11.61
CA ALA A 97 10.01 15.28 -10.94
C ALA A 97 11.09 15.30 -9.85
N GLU A 98 12.26 15.85 -10.16
CA GLU A 98 13.38 15.98 -9.24
C GLU A 98 13.05 16.85 -8.03
N GLU A 99 12.44 18.03 -8.24
CA GLU A 99 12.03 18.94 -7.16
C GLU A 99 11.00 18.32 -6.24
N ASN A 100 10.02 17.60 -6.80
CA ASN A 100 9.05 16.83 -6.01
C ASN A 100 9.78 15.83 -5.10
N LEU A 101 10.65 14.99 -5.65
CA LEU A 101 11.35 13.96 -4.88
C LEU A 101 12.30 14.56 -3.85
N LEU A 102 13.04 15.63 -4.19
CA LEU A 102 13.90 16.36 -3.25
C LEU A 102 13.12 16.96 -2.08
N LEU A 103 11.92 17.48 -2.33
CA LEU A 103 11.05 17.98 -1.28
C LEU A 103 10.75 16.90 -0.25
N TYR A 104 10.29 15.71 -0.70
CA TYR A 104 10.00 14.60 0.19
C TYR A 104 11.25 14.03 0.85
N ALA A 105 12.37 13.89 0.13
CA ALA A 105 13.63 13.44 0.70
C ALA A 105 14.09 14.32 1.87
N ARG A 106 13.96 15.64 1.74
CA ARG A 106 14.27 16.60 2.81
C ARG A 106 13.29 16.51 3.98
N LEU A 107 11.98 16.37 3.71
CA LEU A 107 10.97 16.21 4.76
C LEU A 107 11.18 14.98 5.60
N TYR A 108 11.67 13.90 4.98
CA TYR A 108 12.00 12.64 5.69
C TYR A 108 13.43 12.60 6.25
N GLY A 109 14.24 13.65 6.04
CA GLY A 109 15.61 13.72 6.57
C GLY A 109 16.58 12.75 5.92
N VAL A 110 16.41 12.44 4.62
CA VAL A 110 17.34 11.57 3.86
C VAL A 110 18.72 12.20 3.85
N ALA A 111 19.76 11.44 4.18
CA ALA A 111 21.12 11.96 4.40
C ALA A 111 21.74 12.56 3.13
N ASP A 112 21.57 11.91 1.98
CA ASP A 112 22.00 12.44 0.66
C ASP A 112 20.78 12.46 -0.29
N PRO A 113 19.97 13.53 -0.24
CA PRO A 113 18.78 13.64 -1.06
C PRO A 113 19.05 13.59 -2.56
N GLN A 114 20.16 14.19 -3.03
CA GLN A 114 20.50 14.28 -4.43
C GLN A 114 20.85 12.91 -5.02
N ALA A 115 21.72 12.17 -4.36
CA ALA A 115 22.10 10.81 -4.77
C ALA A 115 20.86 9.91 -4.77
N ARG A 116 20.06 9.92 -3.68
CA ARG A 116 18.85 9.09 -3.56
C ARG A 116 17.81 9.39 -4.62
N VAL A 117 17.57 10.64 -4.92
CA VAL A 117 16.61 11.06 -5.96
C VAL A 117 17.11 10.66 -7.35
N GLY A 118 18.43 10.81 -7.62
CA GLY A 118 19.03 10.35 -8.87
C GLY A 118 18.84 8.85 -9.10
N GLU A 119 19.12 8.02 -8.09
CA GLU A 119 18.89 6.57 -8.12
C GLU A 119 17.43 6.23 -8.43
N LEU A 120 16.50 6.83 -7.70
CA LEU A 120 15.07 6.54 -7.88
C LEU A 120 14.55 6.97 -9.25
N LEU A 121 14.99 8.12 -9.77
CA LEU A 121 14.63 8.55 -11.12
C LEU A 121 15.18 7.60 -12.19
N GLN A 122 16.33 6.99 -11.95
CA GLN A 122 16.87 5.93 -12.82
C GLN A 122 16.02 4.65 -12.73
N VAL A 123 15.70 4.19 -11.52
CA VAL A 123 14.85 3.00 -11.29
C VAL A 123 13.50 3.15 -11.99
N VAL A 124 12.84 4.31 -11.88
CA VAL A 124 11.53 4.55 -12.54
C VAL A 124 11.65 4.97 -14.02
N GLY A 125 12.86 4.99 -14.59
CA GLY A 125 13.11 5.28 -16.01
C GLY A 125 12.81 6.72 -16.43
N LEU A 126 12.91 7.70 -15.51
CA LEU A 126 12.55 9.10 -15.76
C LEU A 126 13.72 10.08 -15.60
N SER A 127 14.98 9.60 -15.57
CA SER A 127 16.17 10.47 -15.46
C SER A 127 16.24 11.52 -16.57
N HIS A 128 15.82 11.18 -17.79
CA HIS A 128 15.83 12.09 -18.95
C HIS A 128 14.74 13.19 -18.89
N ARG A 129 13.75 13.04 -18.03
CA ARG A 129 12.63 13.98 -17.82
C ARG A 129 12.66 14.61 -16.41
N ARG A 130 13.76 14.45 -15.69
CA ARG A 130 13.85 14.84 -14.27
C ARG A 130 13.49 16.30 -13.99
N LEU A 131 13.84 17.20 -14.93
CA LEU A 131 13.63 18.66 -14.79
C LEU A 131 12.29 19.13 -15.36
N ASP A 132 11.50 18.24 -15.98
CA ASP A 132 10.22 18.60 -16.55
C ASP A 132 9.15 18.71 -15.46
N PRO A 133 8.27 19.71 -15.50
CA PRO A 133 7.15 19.84 -14.58
C PRO A 133 6.20 18.63 -14.67
N VAL A 134 5.77 18.10 -13.51
CA VAL A 134 4.91 16.91 -13.43
C VAL A 134 3.59 17.09 -14.19
N ARG A 135 3.04 18.31 -14.30
CA ARG A 135 1.83 18.59 -15.10
C ARG A 135 1.96 18.24 -16.59
N THR A 136 3.18 18.07 -17.12
CA THR A 136 3.45 17.65 -18.50
C THR A 136 3.55 16.14 -18.67
N PHE A 137 3.43 15.38 -17.58
CA PHE A 137 3.59 13.93 -17.59
C PHE A 137 2.29 13.22 -17.97
N SER A 138 2.44 12.08 -18.65
CA SER A 138 1.34 11.14 -18.79
C SER A 138 0.96 10.55 -17.42
N ARG A 139 -0.22 9.94 -17.32
CA ARG A 139 -0.68 9.29 -16.10
C ARG A 139 0.32 8.22 -15.62
N GLY A 140 0.83 7.39 -16.53
CA GLY A 140 1.84 6.39 -16.22
C GLY A 140 3.16 6.99 -15.72
N MET A 141 3.63 8.11 -16.31
CA MET A 141 4.81 8.83 -15.83
C MET A 141 4.58 9.41 -14.43
N THR A 142 3.41 10.01 -14.20
CA THR A 142 3.03 10.55 -12.87
C THR A 142 3.00 9.44 -11.83
N GLN A 143 2.46 8.26 -12.18
CA GLN A 143 2.44 7.10 -11.29
C GLN A 143 3.86 6.63 -10.95
N ARG A 144 4.77 6.58 -11.91
CA ARG A 144 6.19 6.21 -11.68
C ARG A 144 6.89 7.18 -10.74
N VAL A 145 6.68 8.50 -10.87
CA VAL A 145 7.20 9.48 -9.90
C VAL A 145 6.56 9.30 -8.53
N SER A 146 5.26 8.95 -8.45
CA SER A 146 4.56 8.66 -7.20
C SER A 146 5.15 7.43 -6.48
N ILE A 147 5.59 6.40 -7.23
CA ILE A 147 6.33 5.27 -6.66
C ILE A 147 7.66 5.74 -6.09
N ALA A 148 8.46 6.47 -6.87
CA ALA A 148 9.75 7.01 -6.42
C ALA A 148 9.58 7.86 -5.14
N ARG A 149 8.54 8.71 -5.09
CA ARG A 149 8.19 9.51 -3.91
C ARG A 149 7.92 8.62 -2.69
N ALA A 150 7.14 7.55 -2.86
CA ALA A 150 6.79 6.67 -1.75
C ALA A 150 8.00 5.88 -1.22
N LEU A 151 9.05 5.71 -2.05
CA LEU A 151 10.26 4.96 -1.72
C LEU A 151 11.45 5.85 -1.31
N VAL A 152 11.30 7.19 -1.34
CA VAL A 152 12.44 8.11 -1.19
C VAL A 152 13.17 7.96 0.15
N HIS A 153 12.44 7.68 1.22
CA HIS A 153 12.95 7.52 2.58
C HIS A 153 13.20 6.05 2.98
N ASP A 154 13.25 5.15 2.00
CA ASP A 154 13.50 3.72 2.18
C ASP A 154 12.56 3.02 3.19
N PRO A 155 11.24 3.03 2.94
CA PRO A 155 10.26 2.46 3.86
C PRO A 155 10.37 0.94 3.96
N GLN A 156 10.07 0.39 5.14
CA GLN A 156 10.00 -1.05 5.38
C GLN A 156 8.66 -1.66 4.95
N VAL A 157 7.59 -0.85 4.97
CA VAL A 157 6.24 -1.28 4.59
C VAL A 157 5.67 -0.29 3.58
N VAL A 158 5.19 -0.78 2.44
CA VAL A 158 4.60 0.04 1.37
C VAL A 158 3.13 -0.33 1.22
N PHE A 159 2.27 0.67 1.34
CA PHE A 159 0.83 0.54 1.13
C PHE A 159 0.45 1.01 -0.27
N LEU A 160 -0.40 0.23 -0.94
CA LEU A 160 -0.89 0.44 -2.30
C LEU A 160 -2.42 0.51 -2.28
N ASP A 161 -2.99 1.71 -2.46
CA ASP A 161 -4.45 1.90 -2.50
C ASP A 161 -4.91 2.01 -3.95
N GLU A 162 -5.38 0.90 -4.51
CA GLU A 162 -5.86 0.75 -5.89
C GLU A 162 -4.82 1.23 -6.95
N PRO A 163 -3.58 0.71 -6.92
CA PRO A 163 -2.48 1.27 -7.69
C PRO A 163 -2.66 1.16 -9.21
N TYR A 164 -3.49 0.24 -9.68
CA TYR A 164 -3.77 0.01 -11.10
C TYR A 164 -4.90 0.87 -11.66
N SER A 165 -5.62 1.59 -10.79
CA SER A 165 -6.79 2.36 -11.21
C SER A 165 -6.47 3.38 -12.30
N GLY A 166 -7.04 3.14 -13.51
CA GLY A 166 -6.92 4.01 -14.68
C GLY A 166 -5.54 4.03 -15.33
N LEU A 167 -4.71 3.04 -15.10
CA LEU A 167 -3.54 2.75 -15.92
C LEU A 167 -3.97 1.97 -17.17
N ASP A 168 -3.30 2.23 -18.30
CA ASP A 168 -3.39 1.37 -19.47
C ASP A 168 -2.55 0.08 -19.24
N PRO A 169 -2.74 -0.98 -20.06
CA PRO A 169 -2.05 -2.25 -19.88
C PRO A 169 -0.52 -2.13 -19.83
N HIS A 170 0.07 -1.28 -20.67
CA HIS A 170 1.52 -1.07 -20.69
C HIS A 170 2.03 -0.40 -19.40
N ALA A 171 1.27 0.57 -18.86
CA ALA A 171 1.60 1.21 -17.59
C ALA A 171 1.46 0.23 -16.40
N VAL A 172 0.54 -0.74 -16.48
CA VAL A 172 0.42 -1.83 -15.49
C VAL A 172 1.66 -2.71 -15.51
N ASP A 173 2.14 -3.13 -16.69
CA ASP A 173 3.34 -3.97 -16.81
C ASP A 173 4.57 -3.27 -16.22
N ILE A 174 4.77 -1.98 -16.55
CA ILE A 174 5.86 -1.18 -15.99
C ILE A 174 5.72 -1.04 -14.45
N PHE A 175 4.49 -0.86 -13.94
CA PHE A 175 4.26 -0.79 -12.50
C PHE A 175 4.68 -2.08 -11.81
N ASP A 176 4.32 -3.23 -12.37
CA ASP A 176 4.67 -4.54 -11.82
C ASP A 176 6.19 -4.76 -11.79
N GLU A 177 6.88 -4.47 -12.90
CA GLU A 177 8.33 -4.54 -12.99
C GLU A 177 9.01 -3.67 -11.91
N LEU A 178 8.49 -2.45 -11.67
CA LEU A 178 9.01 -1.56 -10.65
C LEU A 178 8.76 -2.09 -9.22
N ILE A 179 7.58 -2.67 -8.96
CA ILE A 179 7.28 -3.27 -7.65
C ILE A 179 8.17 -4.51 -7.43
N ASP A 180 8.33 -5.36 -8.43
CA ASP A 180 9.18 -6.55 -8.35
C ASP A 180 10.65 -6.17 -8.12
N ALA A 181 11.15 -5.11 -8.76
CA ALA A 181 12.53 -4.63 -8.59
C ALA A 181 12.84 -4.12 -7.16
N VAL A 182 11.81 -3.73 -6.38
CA VAL A 182 11.99 -3.19 -5.02
C VAL A 182 11.39 -4.09 -3.94
N ARG A 183 10.90 -5.30 -4.30
CA ARG A 183 10.12 -6.17 -3.45
C ARG A 183 10.92 -6.85 -2.35
N ASP A 184 12.13 -7.31 -2.63
CA ASP A 184 12.86 -8.29 -1.82
C ASP A 184 13.16 -7.84 -0.38
N GLU A 185 13.20 -6.53 -0.12
CA GLU A 185 13.54 -5.99 1.19
C GLU A 185 12.34 -5.37 1.93
N ARG A 186 11.13 -5.44 1.33
CA ARG A 186 9.96 -4.70 1.83
C ARG A 186 8.72 -5.58 1.99
N THR A 187 7.86 -5.13 2.87
CA THR A 187 6.50 -5.69 3.00
C THR A 187 5.53 -4.81 2.24
N PHE A 188 4.66 -5.42 1.45
CA PHE A 188 3.63 -4.70 0.68
C PHE A 188 2.23 -5.03 1.18
N VAL A 189 1.37 -4.02 1.18
CA VAL A 189 -0.07 -4.17 1.47
C VAL A 189 -0.85 -3.48 0.37
N MET A 190 -1.61 -4.24 -0.40
CA MET A 190 -2.36 -3.73 -1.54
C MET A 190 -3.86 -3.90 -1.34
N VAL A 191 -4.63 -2.85 -1.60
CA VAL A 191 -6.06 -2.93 -1.86
C VAL A 191 -6.26 -2.93 -3.37
N SER A 192 -6.92 -3.96 -3.91
CA SER A 192 -7.22 -4.08 -5.33
C SER A 192 -8.65 -4.56 -5.55
N HIS A 193 -9.27 -4.07 -6.64
CA HIS A 193 -10.53 -4.60 -7.16
C HIS A 193 -10.31 -5.72 -8.18
N ASP A 194 -9.12 -5.81 -8.76
CA ASP A 194 -8.74 -6.90 -9.65
C ASP A 194 -8.33 -8.13 -8.84
N LEU A 195 -9.23 -9.12 -8.79
CA LEU A 195 -9.03 -10.34 -8.03
C LEU A 195 -7.85 -11.16 -8.56
N ALA A 196 -7.77 -11.32 -9.90
CA ALA A 196 -6.75 -12.16 -10.52
C ALA A 196 -5.35 -11.56 -10.31
N LYS A 197 -5.20 -10.26 -10.59
CA LYS A 197 -3.95 -9.54 -10.42
C LYS A 197 -3.51 -9.52 -8.94
N GLY A 198 -4.42 -9.18 -8.04
CA GLY A 198 -4.14 -9.15 -6.61
C GLY A 198 -3.72 -10.52 -6.07
N PHE A 199 -4.36 -11.60 -6.53
CA PHE A 199 -4.01 -12.97 -6.13
C PHE A 199 -2.67 -13.43 -6.71
N GLN A 200 -2.36 -13.04 -7.95
CA GLN A 200 -1.08 -13.35 -8.59
C GLN A 200 0.11 -12.77 -7.84
N MET A 201 -0.01 -11.51 -7.38
CA MET A 201 1.09 -10.79 -6.73
C MET A 201 1.27 -11.15 -5.25
N CYS A 202 0.21 -11.60 -4.57
CA CYS A 202 0.26 -11.75 -3.13
C CYS A 202 0.98 -13.01 -2.66
N THR A 203 1.60 -12.93 -1.47
CA THR A 203 2.01 -14.07 -0.66
C THR A 203 0.95 -14.41 0.39
N HIS A 204 0.13 -13.42 0.76
CA HIS A 204 -0.97 -13.55 1.72
C HIS A 204 -2.21 -12.84 1.19
N ALA A 205 -3.36 -13.47 1.36
CA ALA A 205 -4.65 -12.90 0.98
C ALA A 205 -5.50 -12.63 2.24
N LEU A 206 -6.16 -11.47 2.26
CA LEU A 206 -7.12 -11.08 3.29
C LEU A 206 -8.43 -10.69 2.61
N VAL A 207 -9.51 -11.39 2.94
CA VAL A 207 -10.86 -11.09 2.43
C VAL A 207 -11.67 -10.41 3.52
N MET A 208 -12.26 -9.27 3.21
CA MET A 208 -13.10 -8.50 4.12
C MET A 208 -14.55 -8.45 3.64
N ALA A 209 -15.48 -8.51 4.60
CA ALA A 209 -16.89 -8.19 4.40
C ALA A 209 -17.45 -7.44 5.61
N ARG A 210 -18.26 -6.41 5.40
CA ARG A 210 -18.97 -5.66 6.47
C ARG A 210 -18.04 -5.24 7.63
N GLY A 211 -16.79 -4.83 7.30
CA GLY A 211 -15.81 -4.38 8.28
C GLY A 211 -15.00 -5.49 8.96
N ARG A 212 -15.29 -6.76 8.71
CA ARG A 212 -14.65 -7.92 9.37
C ARG A 212 -13.78 -8.71 8.41
N VAL A 213 -12.82 -9.44 8.95
CA VAL A 213 -12.03 -10.43 8.20
C VAL A 213 -12.85 -11.71 8.06
N VAL A 214 -13.10 -12.10 6.81
CA VAL A 214 -13.73 -13.38 6.46
C VAL A 214 -12.68 -14.48 6.33
N ARG A 215 -11.53 -14.15 5.72
CA ARG A 215 -10.42 -15.07 5.51
C ARG A 215 -9.09 -14.30 5.54
N PHE A 216 -8.10 -14.86 6.23
CA PHE A 216 -6.70 -14.47 6.13
C PHE A 216 -5.86 -15.74 6.03
N ALA A 217 -5.07 -15.86 4.97
CA ALA A 217 -4.23 -17.05 4.75
C ALA A 217 -3.04 -16.76 3.83
N PRO A 218 -1.93 -17.53 3.96
CA PRO A 218 -0.90 -17.61 2.93
C PRO A 218 -1.51 -18.08 1.60
N ARG A 219 -1.05 -17.51 0.48
CA ARG A 219 -1.54 -17.86 -0.86
C ARG A 219 -1.36 -19.35 -1.19
N ASP A 220 -0.26 -19.94 -0.74
CA ASP A 220 0.06 -21.36 -0.99
C ASP A 220 -0.94 -22.33 -0.32
N HIS A 221 -1.74 -21.84 0.62
CA HIS A 221 -2.83 -22.58 1.26
C HIS A 221 -4.20 -22.35 0.59
N LEU A 222 -4.22 -21.65 -0.57
CA LEU A 222 -5.44 -21.29 -1.27
C LEU A 222 -5.37 -21.77 -2.72
N ASP A 223 -6.35 -22.60 -3.12
CA ASP A 223 -6.64 -22.82 -4.54
C ASP A 223 -7.32 -21.56 -5.11
N TYR A 224 -6.94 -21.16 -6.33
CA TYR A 224 -7.51 -19.95 -6.93
C TYR A 224 -9.01 -20.09 -7.23
N GLY A 225 -9.47 -21.29 -7.64
CA GLY A 225 -10.88 -21.54 -7.92
C GLY A 225 -11.74 -21.39 -6.67
N ASP A 226 -11.30 -22.01 -5.57
CA ASP A 226 -11.97 -21.94 -4.26
C ASP A 226 -11.93 -20.51 -3.71
N PHE A 227 -10.81 -19.82 -3.86
CA PHE A 227 -10.66 -18.43 -3.44
C PHE A 227 -11.57 -17.48 -4.24
N ALA A 228 -11.64 -17.65 -5.55
CA ALA A 228 -12.54 -16.88 -6.41
C ALA A 228 -14.02 -17.16 -6.10
N GLN A 229 -14.36 -18.40 -5.72
CA GLN A 229 -15.72 -18.72 -5.26
C GLN A 229 -16.04 -18.06 -3.92
N LEU A 230 -15.15 -18.17 -2.93
CA LEU A 230 -15.27 -17.47 -1.65
C LEU A 230 -15.47 -15.95 -1.84
N TYR A 231 -14.70 -15.37 -2.76
CA TYR A 231 -14.85 -13.93 -3.07
C TYR A 231 -16.22 -13.61 -3.66
N ARG A 232 -16.71 -14.39 -4.65
CA ARG A 232 -18.06 -14.22 -5.25
C ARG A 232 -19.16 -14.32 -4.19
N ASP A 233 -19.08 -15.31 -3.30
CA ASP A 233 -20.06 -15.48 -2.21
C ASP A 233 -20.02 -14.28 -1.26
N THR A 234 -18.81 -13.80 -0.93
CA THR A 234 -18.61 -12.61 -0.08
C THR A 234 -19.18 -11.34 -0.72
N VAL A 235 -19.04 -11.17 -2.04
CA VAL A 235 -19.63 -10.04 -2.78
C VAL A 235 -21.16 -10.15 -2.82
N GLY A 236 -21.71 -11.36 -3.03
CA GLY A 236 -23.15 -11.63 -2.99
C GLY A 236 -23.80 -11.30 -1.63
N MET A 237 -23.10 -11.55 -0.54
CA MET A 237 -23.58 -11.20 0.83
C MET A 237 -23.55 -9.68 1.09
N GLY A 238 -22.84 -8.88 0.29
CA GLY A 238 -22.72 -7.43 0.44
C GLY A 238 -23.84 -6.64 -0.23
N VAL A 239 -24.67 -7.27 -1.05
CA VAL A 239 -25.72 -6.63 -1.86
C VAL A 239 -27.13 -6.74 -1.19
N ALA A 240 -27.22 -7.39 -0.05
CA ALA A 240 -28.46 -7.53 0.72
C ALA A 240 -28.55 -6.56 1.91
#